data_36b6418beb2607d8a52a93ac5a962477
#
_entry.id   36b6418beb2607d8a52a93ac5a962477
#
_cell.length_a   1.000
_cell.length_b   1.000
_cell.length_c   1.000
_cell.angle_alpha   90.00
_cell.angle_beta   90.00
_cell.angle_gamma   90.00
#
_symmetry.space_group_name_H-M   'P 1'
#
loop_
_entity.id
_entity.type
_entity.pdbx_description
1 polymer ?
#
loop_
_entity_poly.entity_id
_entity_poly.type
_entity_poly.pdbx_seq_one_letter_code
_entity_poly.pdbx_strand_id
1 'polypeptide(L)' 'MLKKTDRQPGEAKIRYLDADLELLSPGDYVICAVTGRKIPLAALRYWSVDRQEAYIDAA' A
#
# COMPACT_ATOMS: atom_id res chain seq x y z
N MET A 1 25.43 6.80 -8.60
CA MET A 1 24.98 6.63 -8.26
C MET A 1 24.46 6.14 -7.49
N LEU A 2 24.18 5.79 -7.40
CA LEU A 2 23.63 5.50 -6.76
C LEU A 2 23.12 4.68 -6.31
N LYS A 3 22.94 4.26 -5.87
CA LYS A 3 22.52 3.57 -5.43
C LYS A 3 21.72 3.22 -4.95
N LYS A 4 21.71 2.82 -5.13
CA LYS A 4 20.69 2.53 -4.82
C LYS A 4 20.09 1.94 -3.73
N THR A 5 19.24 2.31 -3.19
CA THR A 5 18.68 1.69 -2.05
C THR A 5 17.69 0.64 -2.48
N ASP A 6 17.34 -0.29 -1.58
CA ASP A 6 16.32 -1.26 -1.90
C ASP A 6 14.95 -0.65 -1.83
N ARG A 7 14.79 0.42 -1.08
CA ARG A 7 13.50 1.05 -0.94
C ARG A 7 13.27 2.06 -2.02
N GLN A 8 12.05 2.08 -2.51
CA GLN A 8 11.65 3.03 -3.52
C GLN A 8 10.68 4.01 -2.89
N PRO A 9 11.07 5.26 -2.69
CA PRO A 9 10.11 6.24 -2.19
C PRO A 9 9.00 6.41 -3.19
N GLY A 10 7.79 6.45 -2.69
CA GLY A 10 6.64 6.62 -3.53
C GLY A 10 5.58 5.59 -3.25
N GLU A 11 4.54 5.60 -4.06
CA GLU A 11 3.39 4.76 -3.85
C GLU A 11 3.65 3.35 -4.35
N ALA A 12 3.45 2.37 -3.48
CA ALA A 12 3.53 0.98 -3.85
C ALA A 12 2.28 0.57 -4.61
N LYS A 13 2.44 -0.42 -5.48
CA LYS A 13 1.30 -1.04 -6.14
C LYS A 13 1.11 -2.43 -5.56
N ILE A 14 -0.09 -2.70 -5.10
CA ILE A 14 -0.38 -3.91 -4.34
C ILE A 14 -1.64 -4.55 -4.88
N ARG A 15 -1.61 -5.87 -4.98
CA ARG A 15 -2.82 -6.65 -5.19
C ARG A 15 -3.29 -7.12 -3.83
N TYR A 16 -4.53 -6.79 -3.49
CA TYR A 16 -5.09 -7.13 -2.17
C TYR A 16 -5.78 -8.48 -2.26
N LEU A 17 -5.43 -9.36 -1.32
CA LEU A 17 -5.98 -10.70 -1.24
C LEU A 17 -6.72 -10.85 0.09
N ASP A 18 -7.42 -11.98 0.27
CA ASP A 18 -8.28 -12.17 1.43
C ASP A 18 -7.53 -12.02 2.74
N ALA A 19 -6.37 -12.63 2.84
CA ALA A 19 -5.62 -12.62 4.08
C ALA A 19 -4.19 -12.16 3.90
N ASP A 20 -3.86 -11.58 2.74
CA ASP A 20 -2.48 -11.25 2.43
C ASP A 20 -2.43 -10.18 1.36
N LEU A 21 -1.24 -9.75 1.03
CA LEU A 21 -0.99 -8.75 0.01
C LEU A 21 0.07 -9.26 -0.94
N GLU A 22 -0.05 -8.86 -2.20
CA GLU A 22 0.99 -9.14 -3.18
C GLU A 22 1.56 -7.82 -3.67
N LEU A 23 2.86 -7.62 -3.48
CA LEU A 23 3.51 -6.39 -3.92
C LEU A 23 3.80 -6.48 -5.41
N LEU A 24 3.11 -5.64 -6.19
CA LEU A 24 3.30 -5.62 -7.64
C LEU A 24 4.41 -4.67 -8.03
N SER A 25 4.56 -3.57 -7.31
CA SER A 25 5.58 -2.58 -7.59
C SER A 25 6.02 -1.98 -6.26
N PRO A 26 7.32 -1.86 -6.02
CA PRO A 26 7.81 -1.41 -4.71
C PRO A 26 7.43 0.03 -4.41
N GLY A 27 7.35 0.33 -3.13
CA GLY A 27 7.06 1.66 -2.64
C GLY A 27 6.99 1.63 -1.13
N ASP A 28 6.87 2.82 -0.52
CA ASP A 28 6.85 2.95 0.93
C ASP A 28 5.44 3.01 1.49
N TYR A 29 4.45 3.35 0.66
CA TYR A 29 3.11 3.59 1.16
C TYR A 29 2.09 3.33 0.06
N VAL A 30 0.82 3.28 0.48
CA VAL A 30 -0.31 3.33 -0.45
C VAL A 30 -1.22 4.48 -0.01
N ILE A 31 -2.22 4.78 -0.82
CA ILE A 31 -3.13 5.89 -0.54
C ILE A 31 -4.47 5.33 -0.10
N CYS A 32 -5.00 5.88 0.99
CA CYS A 32 -6.32 5.53 1.45
C CYS A 32 -7.36 5.98 0.42
N ALA A 33 -8.22 5.05 0.02
CA ALA A 33 -9.21 5.34 -1.01
C ALA A 33 -10.28 6.32 -0.54
N VAL A 34 -10.45 6.45 0.77
CA VAL A 34 -11.49 7.32 1.33
C VAL A 34 -10.93 8.69 1.67
N THR A 35 -9.79 8.73 2.36
CA THR A 35 -9.28 10.00 2.89
C THR A 35 -8.18 10.61 2.03
N GLY A 36 -7.56 9.82 1.16
CA GLY A 36 -6.42 10.30 0.38
C GLY A 36 -5.13 10.38 1.16
N ARG A 37 -5.10 9.86 2.38
CA ARG A 37 -3.90 9.90 3.21
C ARG A 37 -2.94 8.79 2.84
N LYS A 38 -1.68 9.05 3.07
CA LYS A 38 -0.65 8.03 2.89
C LYS A 38 -0.73 7.02 4.02
N ILE A 39 -0.66 5.74 3.66
CA ILE A 39 -0.65 4.65 4.61
C ILE A 39 0.69 3.94 4.47
N PRO A 40 1.60 4.08 5.43
CA PRO A 40 2.85 3.31 5.37
C PRO A 40 2.53 1.82 5.28
N LEU A 41 3.28 1.09 4.49
CA LEU A 41 2.98 -0.34 4.31
C LEU A 41 3.00 -1.08 5.65
N ALA A 42 3.86 -0.68 6.57
CA ALA A 42 3.92 -1.32 7.88
C ALA A 42 2.66 -1.09 8.70
N ALA A 43 1.87 -0.07 8.36
CA ALA A 43 0.63 0.25 9.07
C ALA A 43 -0.61 -0.17 8.30
N LEU A 44 -0.45 -0.76 7.14
CA LEU A 44 -1.58 -1.15 6.31
C LEU A 44 -2.28 -2.36 6.91
N ARG A 45 -3.55 -2.21 7.26
CA ARG A 45 -4.31 -3.26 7.92
C ARG A 45 -5.67 -3.50 7.31
N TYR A 46 -6.21 -2.51 6.58
CA TYR A 46 -7.58 -2.58 6.08
C TYR A 46 -7.59 -2.37 4.58
N TRP A 47 -8.27 -3.26 3.86
CA TRP A 47 -8.40 -3.13 2.43
C TRP A 47 -9.62 -3.88 1.95
N SER A 48 -10.04 -3.60 0.73
CA SER A 48 -11.13 -4.30 0.07
C SER A 48 -10.58 -5.13 -1.08
N VAL A 49 -10.83 -6.42 -1.05
CA VAL A 49 -10.42 -7.31 -2.14
C VAL A 49 -11.25 -7.00 -3.38
N ASP A 50 -12.55 -6.81 -3.21
CA ASP A 50 -13.43 -6.55 -4.34
C ASP A 50 -13.08 -5.27 -5.07
N ARG A 51 -12.76 -4.23 -4.32
CA ARG A 51 -12.46 -2.92 -4.90
C ARG A 51 -10.98 -2.70 -5.12
N GLN A 52 -10.15 -3.56 -4.56
CA GLN A 52 -8.69 -3.42 -4.64
C GLN A 52 -8.26 -2.05 -4.13
N GLU A 53 -8.70 -1.72 -2.93
CA GLU A 53 -8.44 -0.44 -2.29
C GLU A 53 -7.96 -0.63 -0.87
N ALA A 54 -7.13 0.32 -0.42
CA ALA A 54 -6.64 0.32 0.95
C ALA A 54 -7.36 1.41 1.76
N TYR A 55 -7.49 1.18 3.05
CA TYR A 55 -8.14 2.13 3.96
C TYR A 55 -7.24 2.35 5.17
N ILE A 56 -7.19 3.61 5.64
CA ILE A 56 -6.30 3.94 6.74
C ILE A 56 -6.85 3.41 8.06
N ASP A 57 -8.17 3.23 8.16
CA ASP A 57 -8.78 2.63 9.33
C ASP A 57 -10.05 1.90 8.91
N ALA A 58 -10.71 1.31 9.89
CA ALA A 58 -11.84 0.43 9.63
C ALA A 58 -13.17 1.16 9.51
N ALA A 59 -13.17 2.43 9.33
CA ALA A 59 -14.39 3.24 9.29
C ALA A 59 -15.40 2.76 8.25
#